data_4764395c280ddd07792b7d6d65648bd7
#
_entry.id   4764395c280ddd07792b7d6d65648bd7
#
_cell.length_a   1.000
_cell.length_b   1.000
_cell.length_c   1.000
_cell.angle_alpha   90.00
_cell.angle_beta   90.00
_cell.angle_gamma   90.00
#
_symmetry.space_group_name_H-M   'P 1'
#
loop_
_entity.id
_entity.type
_entity.pdbx_description
1 polymer ?
#
loop_
_entity_poly.entity_id
_entity_poly.type
_entity_poly.pdbx_seq_one_letter_code
_entity_poly.pdbx_strand_id
1 'polypeptide(L)'
;MKETIKSMQGLAEPFLAFLRWEASSGVILLACAILALIVANSPLSESYEHLLHYPIAVGAGEYVLEMGLLHWINDGLMAVFFFVIGLEIKREFLYGELRTYSAMLLPVGAALGGMLVPAIFYAAINYGQSTFGGWGIPMATDIAFALGIMTIAARQAPLGLVVFLTALAIVDDLGAIVVIALFYNTGLTVSALFLGLAAVAAAFVLGRFRVRFLPAYIALGLVAWLAFLQAGIHPTIAGVLLGLSIPAAADPEASLLHKLEHALEPWSAYAIMPIFALANAGVAISLATLDMTSPIFLGILAGLCLGKPIGIFGAVFVLCKVFRLQLPGNATKSQLAATGMLGGIGFTMSIFIASLAFTDSAMLDLAKISILSASILSGLLGTAFFKLQACFGGVGEKNKKNSKRVLTEMELPSIIIFVGCDSD
;
A
#
# COMPACT_ATOMS: atom_id res chain seq x y z
N MET A 1 -10.26 4.38 37.69
CA MET A 1 -9.63 5.44 36.91
C MET A 1 -8.11 5.20 36.68
N LYS A 2 -7.29 4.84 37.69
CA LYS A 2 -5.86 4.48 37.47
C LYS A 2 -5.69 3.14 36.71
N GLU A 3 -6.52 2.15 36.95
CA GLU A 3 -6.49 0.87 36.22
C GLU A 3 -6.97 0.99 34.78
N THR A 4 -7.98 1.82 34.53
CA THR A 4 -8.47 2.11 33.17
C THR A 4 -7.42 2.86 32.33
N ILE A 5 -6.64 3.77 32.97
CA ILE A 5 -5.52 4.47 32.32
C ILE A 5 -4.37 3.52 32.02
N LYS A 6 -4.07 2.57 32.92
CA LYS A 6 -3.02 1.57 32.73
C LYS A 6 -3.38 0.54 31.62
N SER A 7 -4.65 0.16 31.52
CA SER A 7 -5.19 -0.69 30.46
C SER A 7 -5.15 0.02 29.09
N MET A 8 -5.48 1.30 29.03
CA MET A 8 -5.38 2.09 27.80
C MET A 8 -3.92 2.34 27.37
N GLN A 9 -2.98 2.47 28.32
CA GLN A 9 -1.55 2.58 28.02
C GLN A 9 -0.97 1.28 27.47
N GLY A 10 -1.37 0.12 28.01
CA GLY A 10 -0.92 -1.19 27.53
C GLY A 10 -1.42 -1.52 26.11
N LEU A 11 -2.55 -0.98 25.67
CA LEU A 11 -3.06 -1.10 24.30
C LEU A 11 -2.42 -0.09 23.33
N ALA A 12 -1.95 1.05 23.85
CA ALA A 12 -1.35 2.08 23.00
C ALA A 12 0.14 1.80 22.67
N GLU A 13 0.89 1.13 23.55
CA GLU A 13 2.32 0.85 23.30
C GLU A 13 2.60 -0.01 22.06
N PRO A 14 1.91 -1.14 21.81
CA PRO A 14 2.12 -1.92 20.59
C PRO A 14 1.79 -1.13 19.33
N PHE A 15 0.73 -0.33 19.37
CA PHE A 15 0.31 0.50 18.24
C PHE A 15 1.29 1.65 17.97
N LEU A 16 1.83 2.29 18.99
CA LEU A 16 2.87 3.32 18.84
C LEU A 16 4.20 2.74 18.34
N ALA A 17 4.52 1.51 18.72
CA ALA A 17 5.67 0.78 18.18
C ALA A 17 5.47 0.47 16.69
N PHE A 18 4.29 0.01 16.29
CA PHE A 18 3.90 -0.20 14.89
C PHE A 18 4.04 1.09 14.06
N LEU A 19 3.52 2.22 14.55
CA LEU A 19 3.63 3.50 13.84
C LEU A 19 5.08 3.99 13.68
N ARG A 20 5.94 3.78 14.67
CA ARG A 20 7.38 4.11 14.56
C ARG A 20 8.05 3.24 13.50
N TRP A 21 7.62 2.02 13.42
CA TRP A 21 8.12 1.04 12.47
C TRP A 21 7.74 1.43 11.05
N GLU A 22 6.46 1.72 10.81
CA GLU A 22 5.94 2.21 9.54
C GLU A 22 6.62 3.52 9.11
N ALA A 23 6.83 4.46 10.03
CA ALA A 23 7.54 5.71 9.72
C ALA A 23 8.99 5.46 9.27
N SER A 24 9.70 4.50 9.88
CA SER A 24 11.08 4.18 9.50
C SER A 24 11.17 3.43 8.17
N SER A 25 10.23 2.51 7.89
CA SER A 25 10.16 1.82 6.60
C SER A 25 9.89 2.78 5.46
N GLY A 26 8.97 3.75 5.64
CA GLY A 26 8.69 4.79 4.66
C GLY A 26 9.92 5.67 4.33
N VAL A 27 10.79 5.97 5.31
CA VAL A 27 12.03 6.72 5.06
C VAL A 27 13.02 5.90 4.24
N ILE A 28 13.19 4.61 4.54
CA ILE A 28 14.07 3.71 3.77
C ILE A 28 13.54 3.55 2.35
N LEU A 29 12.24 3.37 2.20
CA LEU A 29 11.57 3.27 0.91
C LEU A 29 11.83 4.52 0.04
N LEU A 30 11.67 5.71 0.63
CA LEU A 30 11.99 6.97 -0.05
C LEU A 30 13.46 7.08 -0.42
N ALA A 31 14.37 6.70 0.47
CA ALA A 31 15.80 6.71 0.20
C ALA A 31 16.16 5.78 -0.96
N CYS A 32 15.58 4.58 -1.03
CA CYS A 32 15.76 3.64 -2.13
C CYS A 32 15.22 4.20 -3.46
N ALA A 33 14.06 4.86 -3.44
CA ALA A 33 13.51 5.50 -4.63
C ALA A 33 14.38 6.67 -5.15
N ILE A 34 14.87 7.52 -4.24
CA ILE A 34 15.78 8.61 -4.59
C ILE A 34 17.09 8.03 -5.15
N LEU A 35 17.63 6.98 -4.54
CA LEU A 35 18.82 6.30 -5.03
C LEU A 35 18.59 5.73 -6.43
N ALA A 36 17.47 5.07 -6.67
CA ALA A 36 17.10 4.56 -7.99
C ALA A 36 17.07 5.67 -9.05
N LEU A 37 16.43 6.82 -8.72
CA LEU A 37 16.39 7.99 -9.61
C LEU A 37 17.79 8.56 -9.88
N ILE A 38 18.64 8.67 -8.86
CA ILE A 38 20.00 9.16 -9.02
C ILE A 38 20.81 8.22 -9.93
N VAL A 39 20.73 6.91 -9.69
CA VAL A 39 21.47 5.92 -10.47
C VAL A 39 20.97 5.90 -11.93
N ALA A 40 19.68 5.91 -12.16
CA ALA A 40 19.08 5.93 -13.50
C ALA A 40 19.42 7.20 -14.31
N ASN A 41 19.78 8.30 -13.64
CA ASN A 41 20.16 9.58 -14.28
C ASN A 41 21.65 9.90 -14.15
N SER A 42 22.47 8.89 -13.85
CA SER A 42 23.92 8.98 -13.71
C SER A 42 24.63 8.19 -14.82
N PRO A 43 25.97 8.28 -14.95
CA PRO A 43 26.74 7.42 -15.85
C PRO A 43 26.60 5.91 -15.58
N LEU A 44 25.96 5.53 -14.46
CA LEU A 44 25.70 4.13 -14.09
C LEU A 44 24.35 3.61 -14.63
N SER A 45 23.59 4.41 -15.38
CA SER A 45 22.27 4.03 -15.89
C SER A 45 22.29 2.75 -16.73
N GLU A 46 23.27 2.62 -17.62
CA GLU A 46 23.42 1.42 -18.45
C GLU A 46 23.70 0.16 -17.61
N SER A 47 24.58 0.28 -16.60
CA SER A 47 24.86 -0.84 -15.67
C SER A 47 23.66 -1.20 -14.82
N TYR A 48 22.85 -0.22 -14.41
CA TYR A 48 21.61 -0.42 -13.65
C TYR A 48 20.57 -1.15 -14.50
N GLU A 49 20.33 -0.72 -15.73
CA GLU A 49 19.42 -1.40 -16.65
C GLU A 49 19.88 -2.81 -16.98
N HIS A 50 21.18 -3.00 -17.25
CA HIS A 50 21.76 -4.31 -17.51
C HIS A 50 21.57 -5.26 -16.31
N LEU A 51 21.74 -4.76 -15.07
CA LEU A 51 21.51 -5.54 -13.86
C LEU A 51 20.04 -5.96 -13.72
N LEU A 52 19.10 -5.05 -13.96
CA LEU A 52 17.67 -5.35 -13.85
C LEU A 52 17.18 -6.34 -14.90
N HIS A 53 17.77 -6.31 -16.09
CA HIS A 53 17.43 -7.24 -17.17
C HIS A 53 18.33 -8.50 -17.20
N TYR A 54 19.26 -8.64 -16.24
CA TYR A 54 20.13 -9.82 -16.17
C TYR A 54 19.29 -11.09 -16.03
N PRO A 55 19.43 -12.06 -16.96
CA PRO A 55 18.63 -13.28 -16.96
C PRO A 55 19.05 -14.18 -15.79
N ILE A 56 18.07 -14.56 -14.97
CA ILE A 56 18.23 -15.53 -13.87
C ILE A 56 17.40 -16.75 -14.22
N ALA A 57 18.07 -17.89 -14.40
CA ALA A 57 17.44 -19.15 -14.69
C ALA A 57 17.34 -20.00 -13.42
N VAL A 58 16.14 -20.45 -13.07
CA VAL A 58 15.87 -21.34 -11.94
C VAL A 58 15.13 -22.58 -12.45
N GLY A 59 15.67 -23.74 -12.20
CA GLY A 59 15.04 -24.98 -12.65
C GLY A 59 15.99 -26.15 -12.72
N ALA A 60 15.50 -27.30 -13.22
CA ALA A 60 16.28 -28.50 -13.42
C ALA A 60 15.80 -29.25 -14.70
N GLY A 61 16.72 -29.71 -15.50
CA GLY A 61 16.44 -30.46 -16.73
C GLY A 61 15.68 -29.61 -17.78
N GLU A 62 14.55 -30.12 -18.22
CA GLU A 62 13.70 -29.45 -19.22
C GLU A 62 12.80 -28.34 -18.64
N TYR A 63 12.70 -28.25 -17.31
CA TYR A 63 11.89 -27.26 -16.61
C TYR A 63 12.77 -26.15 -16.07
N VAL A 64 13.14 -25.22 -16.92
CA VAL A 64 13.93 -24.02 -16.57
C VAL A 64 13.06 -22.79 -16.78
N LEU A 65 12.85 -22.03 -15.71
CA LEU A 65 12.21 -20.72 -15.73
C LEU A 65 13.31 -19.66 -15.80
N GLU A 66 13.44 -19.01 -16.94
CA GLU A 66 14.41 -17.93 -17.17
C GLU A 66 13.66 -16.61 -17.25
N MET A 67 13.96 -15.70 -16.33
CA MET A 67 13.38 -14.36 -16.27
C MET A 67 14.43 -13.35 -15.85
N GLY A 68 14.31 -12.10 -16.31
CA GLY A 68 15.14 -11.00 -15.84
C GLY A 68 14.96 -10.73 -14.34
N LEU A 69 15.98 -10.19 -13.68
CA LEU A 69 15.93 -9.86 -12.25
C LEU A 69 14.71 -8.99 -11.90
N LEU A 70 14.36 -8.01 -12.75
CA LEU A 70 13.19 -7.16 -12.56
C LEU A 70 11.89 -7.97 -12.50
N HIS A 71 11.74 -9.00 -13.35
CA HIS A 71 10.58 -9.88 -13.31
C HIS A 71 10.56 -10.73 -12.04
N TRP A 72 11.71 -11.23 -11.58
CA TRP A 72 11.79 -11.96 -10.31
C TRP A 72 11.39 -11.09 -9.11
N ILE A 73 11.74 -9.79 -9.15
CA ILE A 73 11.31 -8.83 -8.12
C ILE A 73 9.79 -8.59 -8.22
N ASN A 74 9.28 -8.30 -9.41
CA ASN A 74 7.87 -7.92 -9.60
C ASN A 74 6.90 -9.09 -9.44
N ASP A 75 7.30 -10.31 -9.78
CA ASP A 75 6.41 -11.49 -9.73
C ASP A 75 6.70 -12.38 -8.52
N GLY A 76 7.97 -12.58 -8.19
CA GLY A 76 8.39 -13.44 -7.10
C GLY A 76 8.37 -12.73 -5.75
N LEU A 77 9.14 -11.64 -5.63
CA LEU A 77 9.25 -10.91 -4.37
C LEU A 77 7.92 -10.26 -3.97
N MET A 78 7.21 -9.68 -4.95
CA MET A 78 5.89 -9.11 -4.71
C MET A 78 4.83 -10.18 -4.38
N ALA A 79 4.98 -11.43 -4.82
CA ALA A 79 4.08 -12.49 -4.35
C ALA A 79 4.22 -12.76 -2.85
N VAL A 80 5.44 -12.64 -2.29
CA VAL A 80 5.66 -12.71 -0.83
C VAL A 80 5.05 -11.50 -0.12
N PHE A 81 5.21 -10.30 -0.68
CA PHE A 81 4.55 -9.09 -0.17
C PHE A 81 3.03 -9.26 -0.11
N PHE A 82 2.43 -9.69 -1.20
CA PHE A 82 0.99 -9.93 -1.26
C PHE A 82 0.53 -11.12 -0.39
N PHE A 83 1.40 -12.06 -0.09
CA PHE A 83 1.12 -13.09 0.92
C PHE A 83 0.98 -12.47 2.31
N VAL A 84 1.87 -11.54 2.68
CA VAL A 84 1.78 -10.79 3.95
C VAL A 84 0.49 -9.97 4.00
N ILE A 85 0.15 -9.25 2.92
CA ILE A 85 -1.15 -8.54 2.82
C ILE A 85 -2.33 -9.50 3.01
N GLY A 86 -2.27 -10.70 2.42
CA GLY A 86 -3.32 -11.71 2.61
C GLY A 86 -3.47 -12.16 4.07
N LEU A 87 -2.36 -12.29 4.81
CA LEU A 87 -2.37 -12.56 6.26
C LEU A 87 -2.99 -11.40 7.02
N GLU A 88 -2.58 -10.17 6.71
CA GLU A 88 -3.05 -8.94 7.34
C GLU A 88 -4.55 -8.72 7.12
N ILE A 89 -5.02 -8.85 5.88
CA ILE A 89 -6.46 -8.79 5.55
C ILE A 89 -7.23 -9.80 6.40
N LYS A 90 -6.75 -11.06 6.47
CA LYS A 90 -7.41 -12.09 7.27
C LYS A 90 -7.42 -11.77 8.75
N ARG A 91 -6.32 -11.23 9.29
CA ARG A 91 -6.23 -10.78 10.68
C ARG A 91 -7.24 -9.68 10.97
N GLU A 92 -7.32 -8.66 10.11
CA GLU A 92 -8.23 -7.54 10.28
C GLU A 92 -9.70 -7.97 10.27
N PHE A 93 -10.08 -8.92 9.40
CA PHE A 93 -11.44 -9.46 9.38
C PHE A 93 -11.79 -10.33 10.59
N LEU A 94 -10.81 -11.03 11.17
CA LEU A 94 -11.07 -11.94 12.28
C LEU A 94 -10.92 -11.28 13.65
N TYR A 95 -9.94 -10.41 13.82
CA TYR A 95 -9.53 -9.88 15.13
C TYR A 95 -9.44 -8.34 15.17
N GLY A 96 -9.34 -7.67 14.00
CA GLY A 96 -9.09 -6.25 13.88
C GLY A 96 -10.34 -5.39 13.74
N GLU A 97 -10.13 -4.20 13.20
CA GLU A 97 -11.15 -3.15 13.02
C GLU A 97 -12.24 -3.54 12.00
N LEU A 98 -11.93 -4.45 11.06
CA LEU A 98 -12.87 -4.92 10.05
C LEU A 98 -13.77 -6.06 10.55
N ARG A 99 -13.72 -6.41 11.83
CA ARG A 99 -14.49 -7.52 12.41
C ARG A 99 -16.00 -7.25 12.50
N THR A 100 -16.41 -6.01 12.76
CA THR A 100 -17.82 -5.65 12.93
C THR A 100 -18.33 -4.81 11.77
N TYR A 101 -19.56 -5.05 11.32
CA TYR A 101 -20.18 -4.31 10.21
C TYR A 101 -20.17 -2.79 10.41
N SER A 102 -20.36 -2.33 11.65
CA SER A 102 -20.37 -0.90 11.96
C SER A 102 -19.00 -0.25 11.87
N ALA A 103 -17.93 -0.95 12.26
CA ALA A 103 -16.56 -0.45 12.17
C ALA A 103 -16.02 -0.52 10.72
N MET A 104 -16.38 -1.59 10.00
CA MET A 104 -15.99 -1.84 8.61
C MET A 104 -16.60 -0.82 7.63
N LEU A 105 -17.79 -0.29 7.91
CA LEU A 105 -18.58 0.49 6.95
C LEU A 105 -17.84 1.75 6.45
N LEU A 106 -17.17 2.49 7.33
CA LEU A 106 -16.47 3.71 6.97
C LEU A 106 -15.17 3.42 6.19
N PRO A 107 -14.25 2.53 6.62
CA PRO A 107 -13.05 2.20 5.85
C PRO A 107 -13.36 1.60 4.48
N VAL A 108 -14.29 0.64 4.41
CA VAL A 108 -14.68 -0.01 3.14
C VAL A 108 -15.33 0.99 2.19
N GLY A 109 -16.24 1.81 2.68
CA GLY A 109 -16.88 2.82 1.84
C GLY A 109 -15.91 3.90 1.38
N ALA A 110 -14.97 4.30 2.24
CA ALA A 110 -13.91 5.23 1.90
C ALA A 110 -12.96 4.66 0.85
N ALA A 111 -12.57 3.38 0.97
CA ALA A 111 -11.75 2.69 -0.02
C ALA A 111 -12.47 2.59 -1.37
N LEU A 112 -13.75 2.18 -1.39
CA LEU A 112 -14.53 2.16 -2.62
C LEU A 112 -14.61 3.55 -3.29
N GLY A 113 -14.86 4.62 -2.51
CA GLY A 113 -14.82 5.98 -3.02
C GLY A 113 -13.43 6.38 -3.52
N GLY A 114 -12.39 6.04 -2.74
CA GLY A 114 -10.98 6.28 -3.04
C GLY A 114 -10.44 5.48 -4.22
N MET A 115 -11.11 4.41 -4.64
CA MET A 115 -10.79 3.65 -5.86
C MET A 115 -11.60 4.14 -7.06
N LEU A 116 -12.92 4.25 -6.93
CA LEU A 116 -13.80 4.55 -8.06
C LEU A 116 -13.61 5.98 -8.59
N VAL A 117 -13.51 6.97 -7.70
CA VAL A 117 -13.41 8.37 -8.14
C VAL A 117 -12.11 8.63 -8.90
N PRO A 118 -10.90 8.26 -8.42
CA PRO A 118 -9.69 8.46 -9.21
C PRO A 118 -9.68 7.64 -10.51
N ALA A 119 -10.24 6.43 -10.52
CA ALA A 119 -10.40 5.64 -11.74
C ALA A 119 -11.28 6.37 -12.78
N ILE A 120 -12.37 6.99 -12.35
CA ILE A 120 -13.25 7.79 -13.22
C ILE A 120 -12.50 9.03 -13.75
N PHE A 121 -11.73 9.73 -12.90
CA PHE A 121 -10.93 10.87 -13.33
C PHE A 121 -9.94 10.47 -14.43
N TYR A 122 -9.19 9.39 -14.21
CA TYR A 122 -8.24 8.88 -15.19
C TYR A 122 -8.95 8.46 -16.48
N ALA A 123 -10.01 7.65 -16.36
CA ALA A 123 -10.77 7.13 -17.50
C ALA A 123 -11.40 8.26 -18.34
N ALA A 124 -11.91 9.32 -17.70
CA ALA A 124 -12.48 10.47 -18.39
C ALA A 124 -11.44 11.26 -19.21
N ILE A 125 -10.22 11.44 -18.64
CA ILE A 125 -9.13 12.16 -19.32
C ILE A 125 -8.55 11.32 -20.47
N ASN A 126 -8.47 10.00 -20.30
CA ASN A 126 -7.88 9.07 -21.27
C ASN A 126 -8.91 8.37 -22.17
N TYR A 127 -10.17 8.86 -22.18
CA TYR A 127 -11.24 8.21 -22.93
C TYR A 127 -10.93 8.16 -24.44
N GLY A 128 -11.07 6.98 -25.03
CA GLY A 128 -10.81 6.74 -26.46
C GLY A 128 -9.34 6.74 -26.87
N GLN A 129 -8.40 6.76 -25.92
CA GLN A 129 -6.96 6.70 -26.18
C GLN A 129 -6.37 5.32 -25.84
N SER A 130 -5.19 5.01 -26.42
CA SER A 130 -4.43 3.78 -26.10
C SER A 130 -3.99 3.72 -24.62
N THR A 131 -3.92 4.87 -23.97
CA THR A 131 -3.56 5.04 -22.56
C THR A 131 -4.67 4.69 -21.57
N PHE A 132 -5.88 4.42 -22.08
CA PHE A 132 -7.06 4.10 -21.25
C PHE A 132 -6.83 2.94 -20.27
N GLY A 133 -6.02 1.94 -20.67
CA GLY A 133 -5.68 0.79 -19.82
C GLY A 133 -5.09 1.12 -18.44
N GLY A 134 -4.54 2.33 -18.27
CA GLY A 134 -3.96 2.79 -17.00
C GLY A 134 -4.97 3.25 -15.94
N TRP A 135 -6.29 3.04 -16.13
CA TRP A 135 -7.32 3.53 -15.20
C TRP A 135 -7.20 3.03 -13.77
N GLY A 136 -6.59 1.85 -13.56
CA GLY A 136 -6.32 1.28 -12.23
C GLY A 136 -5.16 1.94 -11.50
N ILE A 137 -4.26 2.65 -12.19
CA ILE A 137 -3.03 3.21 -11.59
C ILE A 137 -3.33 4.16 -10.41
N PRO A 138 -4.23 5.15 -10.51
CA PRO A 138 -4.48 6.09 -9.41
C PRO A 138 -5.41 5.54 -8.31
N MET A 139 -5.78 4.28 -8.36
CA MET A 139 -6.65 3.66 -7.34
C MET A 139 -5.90 3.30 -6.07
N ALA A 140 -4.64 2.88 -6.18
CA ALA A 140 -3.88 2.33 -5.07
C ALA A 140 -3.32 3.42 -4.14
N THR A 141 -3.15 3.05 -2.86
CA THR A 141 -2.47 3.86 -1.83
C THR A 141 -1.25 3.09 -1.33
N ASP A 142 -0.12 3.77 -1.18
CA ASP A 142 1.06 3.23 -0.51
C ASP A 142 0.91 3.45 1.01
N ILE A 143 0.56 2.37 1.73
CA ILE A 143 0.33 2.39 3.18
C ILE A 143 1.56 2.89 3.93
N ALA A 144 2.74 2.30 3.67
CA ALA A 144 3.96 2.58 4.41
C ALA A 144 4.34 4.07 4.29
N PHE A 145 4.21 4.62 3.07
CA PHE A 145 4.53 6.03 2.82
C PHE A 145 3.48 6.98 3.40
N ALA A 146 2.19 6.65 3.25
CA ALA A 146 1.09 7.50 3.76
C ALA A 146 1.10 7.54 5.30
N LEU A 147 1.25 6.39 5.98
CA LEU A 147 1.36 6.31 7.44
C LEU A 147 2.67 6.93 7.95
N GLY A 148 3.77 6.72 7.23
CA GLY A 148 5.05 7.33 7.55
C GLY A 148 4.95 8.85 7.59
N ILE A 149 4.39 9.48 6.55
CA ILE A 149 4.17 10.93 6.51
C ILE A 149 3.16 11.36 7.59
N MET A 150 2.06 10.63 7.77
CA MET A 150 1.06 10.95 8.79
C MET A 150 1.67 10.96 10.19
N THR A 151 2.50 9.98 10.52
CA THR A 151 3.17 9.87 11.82
C THR A 151 4.14 11.04 12.08
N ILE A 152 4.88 11.47 11.05
CA ILE A 152 5.85 12.56 11.16
C ILE A 152 5.14 13.94 11.15
N ALA A 153 4.20 14.14 10.24
CA ALA A 153 3.63 15.45 9.95
C ALA A 153 2.36 15.75 10.75
N ALA A 154 1.58 14.73 11.11
CA ALA A 154 0.28 14.87 11.75
C ALA A 154 0.28 14.36 13.21
N ARG A 155 1.32 14.70 13.98
CA ARG A 155 1.48 14.27 15.39
C ARG A 155 0.27 14.58 16.29
N GLN A 156 -0.61 15.48 15.88
CA GLN A 156 -1.83 15.87 16.62
C GLN A 156 -3.09 15.15 16.07
N ALA A 157 -2.95 14.31 15.05
CA ALA A 157 -4.08 13.55 14.52
C ALA A 157 -4.62 12.58 15.58
N PRO A 158 -5.96 12.45 15.69
CA PRO A 158 -6.56 11.44 16.54
C PRO A 158 -6.10 10.04 16.13
N LEU A 159 -5.81 9.18 17.11
CA LEU A 159 -5.39 7.79 16.86
C LEU A 159 -6.39 7.04 15.97
N GLY A 160 -7.68 7.25 16.16
CA GLY A 160 -8.72 6.63 15.33
C GLY A 160 -8.68 7.04 13.85
N LEU A 161 -8.02 8.17 13.50
CA LEU A 161 -7.82 8.55 12.11
C LEU A 161 -6.66 7.79 11.47
N VAL A 162 -5.65 7.44 12.24
CA VAL A 162 -4.53 6.60 11.81
C VAL A 162 -5.03 5.17 11.57
N VAL A 163 -5.79 4.62 12.53
CA VAL A 163 -6.44 3.31 12.42
C VAL A 163 -7.37 3.27 11.19
N PHE A 164 -8.13 4.34 10.97
CA PHE A 164 -8.98 4.48 9.78
C PHE A 164 -8.16 4.45 8.48
N LEU A 165 -7.03 5.17 8.40
CA LEU A 165 -6.18 5.19 7.22
C LEU A 165 -5.56 3.82 6.95
N THR A 166 -5.12 3.12 8.01
CA THR A 166 -4.61 1.73 7.89
C THR A 166 -5.69 0.80 7.36
N ALA A 167 -6.88 0.80 7.97
CA ALA A 167 -7.98 -0.04 7.53
C ALA A 167 -8.46 0.29 6.10
N LEU A 168 -8.47 1.58 5.73
CA LEU A 168 -8.77 2.03 4.37
C LEU A 168 -7.76 1.45 3.38
N ALA A 169 -6.48 1.55 3.68
CA ALA A 169 -5.43 1.14 2.76
C ALA A 169 -5.39 -0.39 2.59
N ILE A 170 -5.65 -1.17 3.65
CA ILE A 170 -5.81 -2.64 3.55
C ILE A 170 -6.96 -3.01 2.60
N VAL A 171 -8.08 -2.28 2.66
CA VAL A 171 -9.21 -2.50 1.74
C VAL A 171 -8.90 -2.01 0.33
N ASP A 172 -8.15 -0.93 0.18
CA ASP A 172 -7.64 -0.42 -1.10
C ASP A 172 -6.76 -1.47 -1.79
N ASP A 173 -5.83 -2.09 -1.05
CA ASP A 173 -4.96 -3.16 -1.57
C ASP A 173 -5.76 -4.39 -2.00
N LEU A 174 -6.75 -4.80 -1.21
CA LEU A 174 -7.67 -5.87 -1.60
C LEU A 174 -8.41 -5.52 -2.92
N GLY A 175 -8.88 -4.28 -3.04
CA GLY A 175 -9.53 -3.79 -4.25
C GLY A 175 -8.59 -3.76 -5.45
N ALA A 176 -7.35 -3.32 -5.26
CA ALA A 176 -6.31 -3.33 -6.29
C ALA A 176 -6.02 -4.76 -6.78
N ILE A 177 -5.91 -5.73 -5.87
CA ILE A 177 -5.71 -7.15 -6.21
C ILE A 177 -6.88 -7.68 -7.06
N VAL A 178 -8.12 -7.35 -6.69
CA VAL A 178 -9.31 -7.76 -7.47
C VAL A 178 -9.27 -7.15 -8.88
N VAL A 179 -8.90 -5.87 -8.98
CA VAL A 179 -8.76 -5.19 -10.28
C VAL A 179 -7.66 -5.81 -11.11
N ILE A 180 -6.50 -6.09 -10.54
CA ILE A 180 -5.39 -6.77 -11.22
C ILE A 180 -5.86 -8.14 -11.74
N ALA A 181 -6.53 -8.92 -10.89
CA ALA A 181 -7.01 -10.25 -11.23
C ALA A 181 -8.05 -10.28 -12.36
N LEU A 182 -8.84 -9.23 -12.51
CA LEU A 182 -9.93 -9.20 -13.50
C LEU A 182 -9.55 -8.48 -14.80
N PHE A 183 -8.69 -7.47 -14.75
CA PHE A 183 -8.48 -6.55 -15.86
C PHE A 183 -7.06 -6.56 -16.47
N TYR A 184 -6.05 -7.03 -15.70
CA TYR A 184 -4.65 -7.01 -16.15
C TYR A 184 -4.10 -8.42 -16.44
N ASN A 185 -4.83 -9.20 -17.24
CA ASN A 185 -4.43 -10.55 -17.64
C ASN A 185 -3.96 -10.57 -19.09
N THR A 186 -2.97 -11.42 -19.39
CA THR A 186 -2.40 -11.62 -20.73
C THR A 186 -2.71 -13.03 -21.20
N GLY A 187 -3.80 -13.23 -21.93
CA GLY A 187 -4.13 -14.49 -22.59
C GLY A 187 -4.30 -15.68 -21.63
N LEU A 188 -5.52 -16.19 -21.46
CA LEU A 188 -5.82 -17.21 -20.45
C LEU A 188 -5.55 -18.64 -20.95
N THR A 189 -4.59 -19.33 -20.30
CA THR A 189 -4.41 -20.79 -20.44
C THR A 189 -5.23 -21.53 -19.40
N VAL A 190 -6.37 -22.07 -19.83
CA VAL A 190 -7.41 -22.63 -18.94
C VAL A 190 -6.90 -23.81 -18.09
N SER A 191 -6.05 -24.69 -18.65
CA SER A 191 -5.49 -25.84 -17.90
C SER A 191 -4.60 -25.42 -16.74
N ALA A 192 -3.73 -24.43 -16.96
CA ALA A 192 -2.85 -23.88 -15.93
C ALA A 192 -3.67 -23.13 -14.87
N LEU A 193 -4.71 -22.41 -15.27
CA LEU A 193 -5.63 -21.74 -14.35
C LEU A 193 -6.30 -22.75 -13.40
N PHE A 194 -6.82 -23.85 -13.92
CA PHE A 194 -7.43 -24.89 -13.08
C PHE A 194 -6.43 -25.51 -12.11
N LEU A 195 -5.18 -25.73 -12.53
CA LEU A 195 -4.12 -26.23 -11.64
C LEU A 195 -3.86 -25.25 -10.49
N GLY A 196 -3.71 -23.95 -10.80
CA GLY A 196 -3.50 -22.92 -9.79
C GLY A 196 -4.66 -22.83 -8.80
N LEU A 197 -5.91 -22.81 -9.30
CA LEU A 197 -7.10 -22.79 -8.47
C LEU A 197 -7.23 -24.06 -7.60
N ALA A 198 -6.88 -25.23 -8.13
CA ALA A 198 -6.86 -26.48 -7.37
C ALA A 198 -5.83 -26.44 -6.23
N ALA A 199 -4.63 -25.91 -6.49
CA ALA A 199 -3.61 -25.74 -5.45
C ALA A 199 -4.07 -24.76 -4.35
N VAL A 200 -4.67 -23.64 -4.72
CA VAL A 200 -5.27 -22.68 -3.78
C VAL A 200 -6.41 -23.36 -2.99
N ALA A 201 -7.31 -24.06 -3.64
CA ALA A 201 -8.40 -24.77 -2.97
C ALA A 201 -7.87 -25.82 -1.97
N ALA A 202 -6.81 -26.56 -2.34
CA ALA A 202 -6.14 -27.48 -1.43
C ALA A 202 -5.56 -26.75 -0.20
N ALA A 203 -4.95 -25.59 -0.38
CA ALA A 203 -4.46 -24.75 0.73
C ALA A 203 -5.61 -24.31 1.65
N PHE A 204 -6.75 -23.86 1.09
CA PHE A 204 -7.94 -23.54 1.89
C PHE A 204 -8.50 -24.74 2.65
N VAL A 205 -8.50 -25.93 2.05
CA VAL A 205 -8.90 -27.20 2.71
C VAL A 205 -7.97 -27.48 3.89
N LEU A 206 -6.65 -27.40 3.70
CA LEU A 206 -5.68 -27.56 4.80
C LEU A 206 -5.94 -26.53 5.92
N GLY A 207 -6.18 -25.29 5.57
CA GLY A 207 -6.51 -24.22 6.51
C GLY A 207 -7.79 -24.51 7.30
N ARG A 208 -8.84 -25.03 6.63
CA ARG A 208 -10.12 -25.43 7.25
C ARG A 208 -9.96 -26.56 8.26
N PHE A 209 -9.07 -27.52 7.98
CA PHE A 209 -8.70 -28.59 8.90
C PHE A 209 -7.64 -28.16 9.94
N ARG A 210 -7.26 -26.89 9.98
CA ARG A 210 -6.30 -26.31 10.92
C ARG A 210 -4.92 -27.00 10.88
N VAL A 211 -4.52 -27.49 9.73
CA VAL A 211 -3.19 -28.06 9.53
C VAL A 211 -2.14 -26.96 9.71
N ARG A 212 -1.15 -27.19 10.58
CA ARG A 212 -0.10 -26.19 10.91
C ARG A 212 1.24 -26.51 10.23
N PHE A 213 1.26 -27.43 9.29
CA PHE A 213 2.47 -27.86 8.59
C PHE A 213 2.79 -26.85 7.46
N LEU A 214 3.62 -25.87 7.78
CA LEU A 214 3.98 -24.76 6.87
C LEU A 214 4.55 -25.21 5.52
N PRO A 215 5.43 -26.25 5.42
CA PRO A 215 5.96 -26.69 4.12
C PRO A 215 4.89 -27.08 3.10
N ALA A 216 3.73 -27.59 3.53
CA ALA A 216 2.62 -27.89 2.62
C ALA A 216 2.03 -26.63 1.98
N TYR A 217 1.87 -25.54 2.76
CA TYR A 217 1.41 -24.27 2.22
C TYR A 217 2.43 -23.65 1.25
N ILE A 218 3.73 -23.72 1.59
CA ILE A 218 4.79 -23.24 0.69
C ILE A 218 4.76 -24.02 -0.63
N ALA A 219 4.67 -25.34 -0.59
CA ALA A 219 4.60 -26.17 -1.80
C ALA A 219 3.37 -25.85 -2.65
N LEU A 220 2.18 -25.74 -2.04
CA LEU A 220 0.95 -25.37 -2.73
C LEU A 220 1.00 -23.94 -3.27
N GLY A 221 1.60 -23.02 -2.52
CA GLY A 221 1.81 -21.64 -2.95
C GLY A 221 2.73 -21.53 -4.17
N LEU A 222 3.83 -22.28 -4.19
CA LEU A 222 4.73 -22.35 -5.35
C LEU A 222 4.05 -22.97 -6.58
N VAL A 223 3.26 -24.03 -6.39
CA VAL A 223 2.48 -24.62 -7.48
C VAL A 223 1.43 -23.62 -8.01
N ALA A 224 0.72 -22.92 -7.14
CA ALA A 224 -0.26 -21.91 -7.53
C ALA A 224 0.43 -20.72 -8.25
N TRP A 225 1.56 -20.25 -7.75
CA TRP A 225 2.34 -19.16 -8.34
C TRP A 225 2.81 -19.51 -9.76
N LEU A 226 3.43 -20.69 -9.94
CA LEU A 226 3.88 -21.17 -11.26
C LEU A 226 2.70 -21.39 -12.22
N ALA A 227 1.61 -21.96 -11.72
CA ALA A 227 0.42 -22.19 -12.52
C ALA A 227 -0.25 -20.90 -12.97
N PHE A 228 -0.36 -19.88 -12.12
CA PHE A 228 -0.91 -18.57 -12.51
C PHE A 228 0.01 -17.84 -13.49
N LEU A 229 1.33 -17.92 -13.31
CA LEU A 229 2.30 -17.38 -14.28
C LEU A 229 2.07 -17.99 -15.67
N GLN A 230 1.89 -19.33 -15.77
CA GLN A 230 1.61 -20.01 -17.02
C GLN A 230 0.18 -19.77 -17.54
N ALA A 231 -0.75 -19.45 -16.64
CA ALA A 231 -2.13 -19.17 -17.00
C ALA A 231 -2.33 -17.77 -17.60
N GLY A 232 -1.31 -16.89 -17.56
CA GLY A 232 -1.42 -15.50 -17.97
C GLY A 232 -2.15 -14.62 -16.95
N ILE A 233 -2.31 -15.11 -15.71
CA ILE A 233 -2.81 -14.36 -14.57
C ILE A 233 -1.62 -13.91 -13.75
N HIS A 234 -1.72 -12.72 -13.15
CA HIS A 234 -0.61 -12.19 -12.36
C HIS A 234 -0.28 -13.11 -11.18
N PRO A 235 0.97 -13.64 -11.06
CA PRO A 235 1.30 -14.67 -10.08
C PRO A 235 1.24 -14.17 -8.63
N THR A 236 1.29 -12.86 -8.40
CA THR A 236 1.14 -12.24 -7.07
C THR A 236 -0.20 -12.55 -6.40
N ILE A 237 -1.25 -12.84 -7.18
CA ILE A 237 -2.57 -13.27 -6.68
C ILE A 237 -2.48 -14.57 -5.88
N ALA A 238 -1.57 -15.49 -6.28
CA ALA A 238 -1.32 -16.70 -5.52
C ALA A 238 -0.87 -16.39 -4.09
N GLY A 239 -0.04 -15.35 -3.91
CA GLY A 239 0.39 -14.90 -2.58
C GLY A 239 -0.79 -14.55 -1.69
N VAL A 240 -1.67 -13.66 -2.15
CA VAL A 240 -2.85 -13.24 -1.35
C VAL A 240 -3.75 -14.41 -1.00
N LEU A 241 -4.11 -15.23 -1.99
CA LEU A 241 -5.00 -16.37 -1.77
C LEU A 241 -4.39 -17.39 -0.81
N LEU A 242 -3.07 -17.59 -0.88
CA LEU A 242 -2.35 -18.41 0.07
C LEU A 242 -2.40 -17.81 1.48
N GLY A 243 -2.14 -16.51 1.65
CA GLY A 243 -2.24 -15.79 2.92
C GLY A 243 -3.62 -15.94 3.56
N LEU A 244 -4.67 -15.76 2.76
CA LEU A 244 -6.05 -15.98 3.19
C LEU A 244 -6.35 -17.44 3.58
N SER A 245 -5.61 -18.43 3.05
CA SER A 245 -5.79 -19.84 3.38
C SER A 245 -5.19 -20.25 4.72
N ILE A 246 -4.19 -19.53 5.24
CA ILE A 246 -3.46 -19.87 6.49
C ILE A 246 -4.44 -19.97 7.67
N PRO A 247 -4.36 -21.05 8.52
CA PRO A 247 -5.30 -21.23 9.61
C PRO A 247 -5.12 -20.22 10.73
N ALA A 248 -6.25 -19.66 11.18
CA ALA A 248 -6.35 -18.83 12.37
C ALA A 248 -6.79 -19.65 13.58
N ALA A 249 -6.39 -19.28 14.81
CA ALA A 249 -6.81 -19.90 16.06
C ALA A 249 -7.65 -18.94 16.91
N ALA A 250 -8.39 -19.46 17.89
CA ALA A 250 -9.18 -18.61 18.79
C ALA A 250 -8.28 -17.67 19.63
N ASP A 251 -7.08 -18.15 19.97
CA ASP A 251 -6.03 -17.32 20.57
C ASP A 251 -5.12 -16.79 19.44
N PRO A 252 -5.07 -15.47 19.25
CA PRO A 252 -4.24 -14.86 18.20
C PRO A 252 -2.76 -15.22 18.33
N GLU A 253 -2.19 -15.22 19.53
CA GLU A 253 -0.76 -15.48 19.75
C GLU A 253 -0.36 -16.94 19.45
N ALA A 254 -1.27 -17.86 19.63
CA ALA A 254 -1.07 -19.27 19.29
C ALA A 254 -1.32 -19.56 17.79
N SER A 255 -1.81 -18.60 17.04
CA SER A 255 -2.19 -18.74 15.63
C SER A 255 -0.97 -18.81 14.72
N LEU A 256 -1.01 -19.73 13.73
CA LEU A 256 -0.01 -19.76 12.65
C LEU A 256 -0.04 -18.46 11.84
N LEU A 257 -1.22 -17.91 11.60
CA LEU A 257 -1.44 -16.64 10.93
C LEU A 257 -0.64 -15.53 11.58
N HIS A 258 -0.81 -15.30 12.88
CA HIS A 258 -0.12 -14.24 13.62
C HIS A 258 1.40 -14.43 13.65
N LYS A 259 1.86 -15.67 13.83
CA LYS A 259 3.30 -15.98 13.81
C LYS A 259 3.95 -15.69 12.46
N LEU A 260 3.28 -16.03 11.35
CA LEU A 260 3.80 -15.76 10.01
C LEU A 260 3.76 -14.28 9.68
N GLU A 261 2.67 -13.59 10.00
CA GLU A 261 2.53 -12.16 9.82
C GLU A 261 3.67 -11.43 10.53
N HIS A 262 3.81 -11.62 11.84
CA HIS A 262 4.83 -10.97 12.65
C HIS A 262 6.28 -11.32 12.23
N ALA A 263 6.51 -12.52 11.71
CA ALA A 263 7.83 -12.91 11.21
C ALA A 263 8.16 -12.29 9.84
N LEU A 264 7.14 -12.08 8.97
CA LEU A 264 7.34 -11.62 7.59
C LEU A 264 7.13 -10.13 7.40
N GLU A 265 6.33 -9.48 8.24
CA GLU A 265 6.08 -8.04 8.21
C GLU A 265 7.38 -7.22 8.17
N PRO A 266 8.43 -7.48 9.00
CA PRO A 266 9.71 -6.80 8.89
C PRO A 266 10.38 -6.95 7.52
N TRP A 267 10.36 -8.14 6.97
CA TRP A 267 10.94 -8.41 5.65
C TRP A 267 10.18 -7.69 4.54
N SER A 268 8.85 -7.63 4.67
CA SER A 268 7.99 -6.86 3.76
C SER A 268 8.37 -5.39 3.78
N ALA A 269 8.42 -4.78 4.95
CA ALA A 269 8.62 -3.34 5.12
C ALA A 269 10.07 -2.89 4.85
N TYR A 270 11.07 -3.67 5.30
CA TYR A 270 12.49 -3.25 5.27
C TYR A 270 13.33 -3.89 4.16
N ALA A 271 12.83 -4.90 3.47
CA ALA A 271 13.55 -5.54 2.39
C ALA A 271 12.73 -5.55 1.09
N ILE A 272 11.52 -6.14 1.10
CA ILE A 272 10.75 -6.34 -0.14
C ILE A 272 10.39 -5.02 -0.80
N MET A 273 9.72 -4.12 -0.06
CA MET A 273 9.29 -2.83 -0.58
C MET A 273 10.45 -1.92 -0.98
N PRO A 274 11.55 -1.78 -0.21
CA PRO A 274 12.73 -1.05 -0.63
C PRO A 274 13.43 -1.62 -1.87
N ILE A 275 13.55 -2.94 -2.00
CA ILE A 275 14.11 -3.59 -3.20
C ILE A 275 13.20 -3.33 -4.42
N PHE A 276 11.88 -3.44 -4.24
CA PHE A 276 10.91 -3.13 -5.29
C PHE A 276 11.02 -1.66 -5.72
N ALA A 277 11.09 -0.72 -4.78
CA ALA A 277 11.26 0.70 -5.10
C ALA A 277 12.59 0.96 -5.80
N LEU A 278 13.69 0.34 -5.34
CA LEU A 278 15.00 0.46 -5.99
C LEU A 278 14.97 -0.06 -7.42
N ALA A 279 14.25 -1.13 -7.70
CA ALA A 279 14.17 -1.73 -9.03
C ALA A 279 13.20 -1.00 -9.99
N ASN A 280 12.13 -0.39 -9.46
CA ASN A 280 11.05 0.13 -10.28
C ASN A 280 10.94 1.66 -10.33
N ALA A 281 11.48 2.40 -9.33
CA ALA A 281 11.40 3.85 -9.31
C ALA A 281 12.48 4.54 -10.19
N GLY A 282 13.49 3.82 -10.65
CA GLY A 282 14.53 4.35 -11.53
C GLY A 282 13.94 4.65 -12.91
N VAL A 283 13.90 5.93 -13.26
CA VAL A 283 13.45 6.42 -14.57
C VAL A 283 14.42 7.47 -15.08
N ALA A 284 14.77 7.38 -16.35
CA ALA A 284 15.58 8.40 -17.00
C ALA A 284 14.74 9.67 -17.24
N ILE A 285 15.10 10.76 -16.56
CA ILE A 285 14.40 12.03 -16.67
C ILE A 285 15.07 12.84 -17.78
N SER A 286 14.40 12.96 -18.93
CA SER A 286 14.82 13.87 -20.00
C SER A 286 13.72 14.89 -20.27
N LEU A 287 14.09 16.11 -20.64
CA LEU A 287 13.11 17.15 -21.03
C LEU A 287 12.27 16.73 -22.25
N ALA A 288 12.74 15.78 -23.04
CA ALA A 288 12.02 15.24 -24.18
C ALA A 288 10.97 14.20 -23.80
N THR A 289 11.16 13.49 -22.68
CA THR A 289 10.22 12.47 -22.18
C THR A 289 9.18 13.03 -21.20
N LEU A 290 9.39 14.25 -20.69
CA LEU A 290 8.51 14.95 -19.77
C LEU A 290 7.37 15.67 -20.52
N ASP A 291 6.40 14.88 -21.03
CA ASP A 291 5.17 15.49 -21.56
C ASP A 291 4.13 15.67 -20.43
N MET A 292 4.19 16.83 -19.78
CA MET A 292 3.23 17.19 -18.71
C MET A 292 1.81 17.44 -19.25
N THR A 293 1.62 17.51 -20.57
CA THR A 293 0.31 17.65 -21.20
C THR A 293 -0.28 16.30 -21.58
N SER A 294 0.50 15.22 -21.49
CA SER A 294 0.06 13.88 -21.78
C SER A 294 -1.16 13.47 -20.95
N PRO A 295 -2.14 12.81 -21.54
CA PRO A 295 -3.29 12.25 -20.82
C PRO A 295 -2.90 11.29 -19.68
N ILE A 296 -1.78 10.54 -19.81
CA ILE A 296 -1.26 9.70 -18.73
C ILE A 296 -0.89 10.58 -17.53
N PHE A 297 -0.07 11.63 -17.77
CA PHE A 297 0.37 12.53 -16.70
C PHE A 297 -0.81 13.21 -16.01
N LEU A 298 -1.69 13.83 -16.78
CA LEU A 298 -2.86 14.54 -16.26
C LEU A 298 -3.83 13.58 -15.56
N GLY A 299 -4.04 12.38 -16.11
CA GLY A 299 -4.94 11.37 -15.54
C GLY A 299 -4.46 10.86 -14.19
N ILE A 300 -3.16 10.54 -14.06
CA ILE A 300 -2.57 10.07 -12.80
C ILE A 300 -2.55 11.21 -11.77
N LEU A 301 -2.11 12.41 -12.17
CA LEU A 301 -2.05 13.56 -11.27
C LEU A 301 -3.45 13.93 -10.75
N ALA A 302 -4.43 14.07 -11.64
CA ALA A 302 -5.81 14.37 -11.27
C ALA A 302 -6.43 13.25 -10.43
N GLY A 303 -6.18 11.98 -10.77
CA GLY A 303 -6.68 10.83 -10.02
C GLY A 303 -6.16 10.79 -8.59
N LEU A 304 -4.84 10.86 -8.40
CA LEU A 304 -4.21 10.78 -7.07
C LEU A 304 -4.41 12.05 -6.23
N CYS A 305 -4.18 13.24 -6.81
CA CYS A 305 -4.21 14.50 -6.06
C CYS A 305 -5.61 15.06 -5.82
N LEU A 306 -6.57 14.79 -6.71
CA LEU A 306 -7.95 15.26 -6.61
C LEU A 306 -8.95 14.12 -6.43
N GLY A 307 -8.89 13.11 -7.27
CA GLY A 307 -9.85 12.00 -7.26
C GLY A 307 -9.85 11.22 -5.95
N LYS A 308 -8.66 10.90 -5.44
CA LYS A 308 -8.51 10.14 -4.18
C LYS A 308 -9.05 10.91 -2.96
N PRO A 309 -8.64 12.16 -2.69
CA PRO A 309 -9.21 12.95 -1.60
C PRO A 309 -10.72 13.16 -1.72
N ILE A 310 -11.22 13.47 -2.93
CA ILE A 310 -12.65 13.66 -3.17
C ILE A 310 -13.42 12.36 -2.93
N GLY A 311 -12.89 11.24 -3.42
CA GLY A 311 -13.52 9.92 -3.26
C GLY A 311 -13.59 9.48 -1.80
N ILE A 312 -12.49 9.55 -1.07
CA ILE A 312 -12.41 9.18 0.36
C ILE A 312 -13.32 10.09 1.19
N PHE A 313 -13.13 11.42 1.07
CA PHE A 313 -13.91 12.38 1.83
C PHE A 313 -15.40 12.32 1.50
N GLY A 314 -15.74 12.26 0.21
CA GLY A 314 -17.13 12.19 -0.26
C GLY A 314 -17.85 10.94 0.22
N ALA A 315 -17.21 9.77 0.10
CA ALA A 315 -17.80 8.51 0.57
C ALA A 315 -18.03 8.52 2.07
N VAL A 316 -17.03 8.92 2.87
CA VAL A 316 -17.18 9.03 4.35
C VAL A 316 -18.27 10.02 4.70
N PHE A 317 -18.31 11.19 4.04
CA PHE A 317 -19.33 12.21 4.31
C PHE A 317 -20.75 11.70 4.03
N VAL A 318 -20.95 11.01 2.91
CA VAL A 318 -22.25 10.41 2.54
C VAL A 318 -22.64 9.34 3.55
N LEU A 319 -21.73 8.42 3.89
CA LEU A 319 -22.00 7.35 4.85
C LEU A 319 -22.33 7.90 6.25
N CYS A 320 -21.57 8.88 6.73
CA CYS A 320 -21.85 9.54 8.01
C CYS A 320 -23.24 10.20 8.02
N LYS A 321 -23.63 10.82 6.89
CA LYS A 321 -24.96 11.45 6.78
C LYS A 321 -26.11 10.45 6.71
N VAL A 322 -25.95 9.37 5.92
CA VAL A 322 -26.97 8.35 5.70
C VAL A 322 -27.18 7.49 6.95
N PHE A 323 -26.08 7.00 7.53
CA PHE A 323 -26.12 6.08 8.67
C PHE A 323 -25.95 6.77 10.02
N ARG A 324 -25.88 8.12 10.06
CA ARG A 324 -25.69 8.94 11.26
C ARG A 324 -24.47 8.52 12.09
N LEU A 325 -23.38 8.16 11.40
CA LEU A 325 -22.14 7.75 12.04
C LEU A 325 -21.29 8.96 12.42
N GLN A 326 -20.45 8.79 13.43
CA GLN A 326 -19.44 9.77 13.80
C GLN A 326 -18.20 9.59 12.92
N LEU A 327 -17.44 10.68 12.70
CA LEU A 327 -16.17 10.63 12.01
C LEU A 327 -15.15 9.78 12.78
N PRO A 328 -14.23 9.07 12.10
CA PRO A 328 -13.23 8.22 12.72
C PRO A 328 -12.45 8.98 13.80
N GLY A 329 -12.36 8.42 15.02
CA GLY A 329 -11.62 9.01 16.13
C GLY A 329 -12.10 10.41 16.57
N ASN A 330 -13.36 10.77 16.29
CA ASN A 330 -13.88 12.14 16.48
C ASN A 330 -13.08 13.21 15.73
N ALA A 331 -12.48 12.84 14.58
CA ALA A 331 -11.73 13.75 13.73
C ALA A 331 -12.63 14.88 13.18
N THR A 332 -12.00 16.01 12.90
CA THR A 332 -12.67 17.10 12.18
C THR A 332 -12.77 16.77 10.69
N LYS A 333 -13.72 17.41 9.99
CA LYS A 333 -13.87 17.26 8.53
C LYS A 333 -12.58 17.62 7.78
N SER A 334 -11.86 18.60 8.29
CA SER A 334 -10.61 19.03 7.69
C SER A 334 -9.46 18.02 7.94
N GLN A 335 -9.42 17.35 9.08
CA GLN A 335 -8.48 16.25 9.32
C GLN A 335 -8.77 15.05 8.40
N LEU A 336 -10.04 14.73 8.18
CA LEU A 336 -10.43 13.69 7.22
C LEU A 336 -10.01 14.07 5.78
N ALA A 337 -10.18 15.32 5.37
CA ALA A 337 -9.74 15.79 4.06
C ALA A 337 -8.21 15.68 3.89
N ALA A 338 -7.45 16.07 4.93
CA ALA A 338 -5.99 15.91 4.95
C ALA A 338 -5.57 14.42 4.86
N THR A 339 -6.27 13.54 5.56
CA THR A 339 -6.06 12.07 5.47
C THR A 339 -6.37 11.56 4.07
N GLY A 340 -7.44 12.05 3.44
CA GLY A 340 -7.74 11.74 2.04
C GLY A 340 -6.64 12.19 1.07
N MET A 341 -5.99 13.34 1.33
CA MET A 341 -4.83 13.80 0.55
C MET A 341 -3.63 12.85 0.73
N LEU A 342 -3.34 12.39 1.96
CA LEU A 342 -2.30 11.38 2.18
C LEU A 342 -2.64 10.05 1.52
N GLY A 343 -3.92 9.66 1.46
CA GLY A 343 -4.38 8.51 0.67
C GLY A 343 -4.07 8.61 -0.83
N GLY A 344 -3.85 9.83 -1.36
CA GLY A 344 -3.39 10.08 -2.73
C GLY A 344 -1.90 9.73 -2.98
N ILE A 345 -1.16 9.27 -1.98
CA ILE A 345 0.21 8.77 -2.16
C ILE A 345 0.12 7.34 -2.68
N GLY A 346 0.24 7.18 -4.00
CA GLY A 346 0.11 5.87 -4.64
C GLY A 346 1.43 5.10 -4.79
N PHE A 347 2.53 5.82 -4.89
CA PHE A 347 3.93 5.45 -5.06
C PHE A 347 4.16 3.99 -5.52
N THR A 348 4.63 3.08 -4.65
CA THR A 348 5.02 1.70 -5.03
C THR A 348 3.85 0.90 -5.59
N MET A 349 2.67 1.01 -5.00
CA MET A 349 1.48 0.28 -5.46
C MET A 349 0.98 0.80 -6.80
N SER A 350 0.98 2.12 -7.01
CA SER A 350 0.65 2.69 -8.32
C SER A 350 1.69 2.34 -9.40
N ILE A 351 3.01 2.31 -9.06
CA ILE A 351 4.07 1.87 -9.98
C ILE A 351 3.87 0.39 -10.34
N PHE A 352 3.51 -0.45 -9.37
CA PHE A 352 3.22 -1.85 -9.62
C PHE A 352 2.05 -2.03 -10.60
N ILE A 353 0.94 -1.31 -10.40
CA ILE A 353 -0.18 -1.36 -11.35
C ILE A 353 0.21 -0.78 -12.71
N ALA A 354 1.04 0.26 -12.76
CA ALA A 354 1.51 0.85 -14.01
C ALA A 354 2.35 -0.16 -14.82
N SER A 355 3.20 -0.96 -14.17
CA SER A 355 4.00 -2.00 -14.84
C SER A 355 3.14 -3.13 -15.42
N LEU A 356 1.92 -3.31 -14.91
CA LEU A 356 0.93 -4.26 -15.45
C LEU A 356 0.07 -3.65 -16.57
N ALA A 357 -0.19 -2.34 -16.47
CA ALA A 357 -1.07 -1.63 -17.39
C ALA A 357 -0.37 -1.27 -18.70
N PHE A 358 0.93 -1.03 -18.68
CA PHE A 358 1.71 -0.56 -19.83
C PHE A 358 2.87 -1.49 -20.15
N THR A 359 2.84 -2.05 -21.35
CA THR A 359 3.94 -2.84 -21.92
C THR A 359 4.93 -1.97 -22.70
N ASP A 360 4.51 -0.77 -23.13
CA ASP A 360 5.37 0.22 -23.76
C ASP A 360 6.21 0.94 -22.73
N SER A 361 7.53 0.92 -22.88
CA SER A 361 8.48 1.51 -21.94
C SER A 361 8.30 3.01 -21.79
N ALA A 362 8.01 3.74 -22.87
CA ALA A 362 7.83 5.19 -22.81
C ALA A 362 6.56 5.58 -22.03
N MET A 363 5.46 4.84 -22.23
CA MET A 363 4.24 5.03 -21.44
C MET A 363 4.46 4.68 -19.97
N LEU A 364 5.20 3.60 -19.69
CA LEU A 364 5.51 3.19 -18.33
C LEU A 364 6.39 4.22 -17.61
N ASP A 365 7.42 4.73 -18.26
CA ASP A 365 8.31 5.73 -17.68
C ASP A 365 7.57 7.03 -17.38
N LEU A 366 6.71 7.49 -18.31
CA LEU A 366 5.86 8.65 -18.09
C LEU A 366 4.88 8.42 -16.93
N ALA A 367 4.30 7.22 -16.82
CA ALA A 367 3.44 6.86 -15.70
C ALA A 367 4.20 6.89 -14.36
N LYS A 368 5.41 6.33 -14.31
CA LYS A 368 6.26 6.36 -13.10
C LYS A 368 6.58 7.79 -12.65
N ILE A 369 6.99 8.66 -13.59
CA ILE A 369 7.24 10.08 -13.30
C ILE A 369 5.96 10.76 -12.78
N SER A 370 4.83 10.49 -13.40
CA SER A 370 3.53 11.03 -13.00
C SER A 370 3.13 10.60 -11.58
N ILE A 371 3.32 9.31 -11.27
CA ILE A 371 3.05 8.73 -9.94
C ILE A 371 3.94 9.36 -8.87
N LEU A 372 5.25 9.48 -9.14
CA LEU A 372 6.20 10.09 -8.23
C LEU A 372 5.82 11.56 -7.96
N SER A 373 5.53 12.31 -9.02
CA SER A 373 5.12 13.73 -8.92
C SER A 373 3.81 13.88 -8.13
N ALA A 374 2.81 13.05 -8.41
CA ALA A 374 1.53 13.06 -7.72
C ALA A 374 1.67 12.65 -6.25
N SER A 375 2.48 11.66 -5.95
CA SER A 375 2.72 11.17 -4.57
C SER A 375 3.42 12.24 -3.72
N ILE A 376 4.43 12.91 -4.27
CA ILE A 376 5.11 14.03 -3.60
C ILE A 376 4.11 15.17 -3.35
N LEU A 377 3.33 15.55 -4.37
CA LEU A 377 2.34 16.63 -4.24
C LEU A 377 1.26 16.29 -3.22
N SER A 378 0.71 15.06 -3.23
CA SER A 378 -0.28 14.59 -2.26
C SER A 378 0.28 14.58 -0.83
N GLY A 379 1.51 14.13 -0.64
CA GLY A 379 2.20 14.15 0.65
C GLY A 379 2.42 15.58 1.18
N LEU A 380 2.87 16.48 0.32
CA LEU A 380 3.06 17.91 0.67
C LEU A 380 1.72 18.60 1.01
N LEU A 381 0.69 18.39 0.19
CA LEU A 381 -0.64 18.94 0.42
C LEU A 381 -1.25 18.43 1.73
N GLY A 382 -1.20 17.10 1.97
CA GLY A 382 -1.70 16.50 3.20
C GLY A 382 -0.98 17.03 4.44
N THR A 383 0.36 17.11 4.38
CA THR A 383 1.20 17.68 5.44
C THR A 383 0.89 19.13 5.71
N ALA A 384 0.83 19.96 4.65
CA ALA A 384 0.52 21.39 4.76
C ALA A 384 -0.87 21.59 5.40
N PHE A 385 -1.85 20.79 5.00
CA PHE A 385 -3.20 20.89 5.51
C PHE A 385 -3.30 20.52 7.00
N PHE A 386 -2.60 19.47 7.45
CA PHE A 386 -2.49 19.15 8.88
C PHE A 386 -1.81 20.25 9.68
N LYS A 387 -0.71 20.83 9.16
CA LYS A 387 0.01 21.93 9.84
C LYS A 387 -0.83 23.21 9.90
N LEU A 388 -1.51 23.59 8.83
CA LEU A 388 -2.40 24.76 8.81
C LEU A 388 -3.51 24.62 9.85
N GLN A 389 -4.10 23.43 10.00
CA GLN A 389 -5.10 23.19 11.05
C GLN A 389 -4.53 23.35 12.45
N ALA A 390 -3.30 22.90 12.69
CA ALA A 390 -2.65 23.07 13.99
C ALA A 390 -2.41 24.56 14.31
N CYS A 391 -2.13 25.39 13.29
CA CYS A 391 -1.93 26.82 13.44
C CYS A 391 -3.24 27.61 13.62
N PHE A 392 -4.30 27.26 12.89
CA PHE A 392 -5.58 28.00 12.90
C PHE A 392 -6.63 27.41 13.85
N GLY A 393 -6.57 26.12 14.13
CA GLY A 393 -7.42 25.46 15.10
C GLY A 393 -6.88 25.68 16.49
N GLY A 394 -7.15 26.81 17.11
CA GLY A 394 -6.96 27.04 18.55
C GLY A 394 -7.69 25.94 19.34
N VAL A 395 -7.07 24.79 19.46
CA VAL A 395 -7.61 23.61 20.13
C VAL A 395 -7.69 23.89 21.60
N GLY A 396 -8.88 23.78 22.16
CA GLY A 396 -9.15 23.93 23.58
C GLY A 396 -8.10 23.21 24.43
N GLU A 397 -7.57 23.89 25.42
CA GLU A 397 -6.47 23.53 26.33
C GLU A 397 -6.53 22.10 26.93
N LYS A 398 -7.66 21.43 26.86
CA LYS A 398 -7.84 20.06 27.39
C LYS A 398 -7.09 18.97 26.59
N ASN A 399 -6.93 19.12 25.30
CA ASN A 399 -6.18 18.14 24.50
C ASN A 399 -4.65 18.35 24.52
N LYS A 400 -4.20 19.58 24.78
CA LYS A 400 -2.77 19.92 24.87
C LYS A 400 -2.05 19.20 26.02
N LYS A 401 -2.74 18.97 27.16
CA LYS A 401 -2.18 18.28 28.33
C LYS A 401 -1.99 16.79 28.13
N ASN A 402 -2.90 16.12 27.41
CA ASN A 402 -2.79 14.68 27.14
C ASN A 402 -1.79 14.40 26.01
N SER A 403 -1.76 15.23 24.96
CA SER A 403 -0.82 15.09 23.85
C SER A 403 0.63 15.34 24.29
N LYS A 404 0.90 16.35 25.13
CA LYS A 404 2.26 16.60 25.67
C LYS A 404 2.78 15.41 26.51
N ARG A 405 1.91 14.69 27.22
CA ARG A 405 2.31 13.55 28.04
C ARG A 405 2.70 12.33 27.20
N VAL A 406 2.02 12.11 26.08
CA VAL A 406 2.34 11.04 25.12
C VAL A 406 3.59 11.38 24.30
N LEU A 407 3.83 12.65 24.00
CA LEU A 407 4.98 13.11 23.21
C LEU A 407 6.29 13.20 23.99
N THR A 408 6.24 13.36 25.33
CA THR A 408 7.45 13.35 26.17
C THR A 408 8.05 11.94 26.29
N GLU A 409 7.26 10.90 26.01
CA GLU A 409 7.70 9.50 25.97
C GLU A 409 8.15 9.05 24.55
N MET A 410 7.97 9.90 23.53
CA MET A 410 8.46 9.66 22.18
C MET A 410 9.81 10.34 21.95
N GLU A 411 10.88 9.85 22.59
CA GLU A 411 12.24 10.17 22.16
C GLU A 411 12.50 9.58 20.77
N LEU A 412 12.38 10.41 19.74
CA LEU A 412 12.89 10.09 18.41
C LEU A 412 14.42 10.00 18.47
N PRO A 413 15.06 9.05 17.81
CA PRO A 413 16.51 9.07 17.66
C PRO A 413 16.93 10.38 17.03
N SER A 414 18.00 10.95 17.52
CA SER A 414 18.50 12.32 17.33
C SER A 414 18.87 12.74 15.88
N ILE A 415 18.39 12.04 14.88
CA ILE A 415 18.81 12.22 13.48
C ILE A 415 17.91 13.19 12.70
N ILE A 416 16.73 13.58 13.22
CA ILE A 416 15.84 14.52 12.51
C ILE A 416 15.41 15.65 13.46
N ILE A 417 16.35 16.51 13.83
CA ILE A 417 16.07 17.82 14.40
C ILE A 417 16.80 18.86 13.52
N PHE A 418 16.18 19.26 12.44
CA PHE A 418 16.41 20.55 11.82
C PHE A 418 15.13 21.01 11.10
N VAL A 419 14.25 21.62 11.81
CA VAL A 419 13.51 22.85 11.43
C VAL A 419 12.87 23.37 12.72
N GLY A 420 13.56 24.29 13.35
CA GLY A 420 13.03 25.09 14.44
C GLY A 420 11.97 26.05 13.92
N CYS A 421 10.87 26.15 14.65
CA CYS A 421 10.10 27.39 14.72
C CYS A 421 10.38 28.00 16.08
N ASP A 422 11.33 28.91 16.14
CA ASP A 422 11.37 29.93 17.19
C ASP A 422 10.19 30.87 16.94
N SER A 423 9.37 31.03 17.93
CA SER A 423 8.45 32.14 18.03
C SER A 423 8.41 32.56 19.47
N ASP A 424 9.01 33.73 19.71
CA ASP A 424 8.76 34.60 20.87
C ASP A 424 7.27 34.89 21.06
#